data_4a3decd92fb162dec0c816239ad45aad
#
_entry.id   4a3decd92fb162dec0c816239ad45aad
#
_cell.length_a   1.000
_cell.length_b   1.000
_cell.length_c   1.000
_cell.angle_alpha   90.00
_cell.angle_beta   90.00
_cell.angle_gamma   90.00
#
_symmetry.space_group_name_H-M   'P 1'
#
loop_
_entity.id
_entity.type
_entity.pdbx_description
1 polymer ?
#
loop_
_entity_poly.entity_id
_entity_poly.type
_entity_poly.pdbx_seq_one_letter_code
_entity_poly.pdbx_strand_id
1 'polypeptide(L)'
;MNNGNFTPNSTYDSNLRQILSYLPSNVTAGDGLFYSGSIGKEPNRVFARGMCIPGSTPDDCSDCIKKASDGLLRSCGNQTGAFTWPGDPILCHVRYSSTFFDDISTELYPRKVINNTGDINSNIQKEFTAIWEGLMGRMIITTSNAKSTPSSSSSYYTADVAALTPSQNIYALMQCTPDLTSHSRDLIIIVIFVLLARRYVGLCWRRKKTYQEFDFDHSGITTVESLKFDFKTVKVATKKFSDKLGQGGFGEVFKGTLPNGIEVAVKRLSKASAQGEEEFKNEVLVVAKLQHRNLVRLFGFCLEGEEKILVYEFVPNKSLDYFLFDPTNNEKLDWRKRYNIIEGIARGILYLHQDSRLTIIHRDLKASNILLDADMNPKIADFGMARIFGMDQSGANTNKIVGTRGYMPPEYVMQGLFSMKSDVYSFGVLVLEIICGQNNRFFQQSDTTTENFVTYAWRLWKSKSPLELVDSSISCQNKEVTRCIHIALLCVQKDPKDRPTLSEILLMLTSDTIDLPDPQPPGFFFSNRRNQLREGLESSQCFSSEITLERV
;
A
#
# COMPACT_ATOMS: atom_id res chain seq x y z
N MET A 1 -18.66 2.83 -2.65
CA MET A 1 -19.81 2.43 -3.48
C MET A 1 -20.25 1.06 -3.01
N ASN A 2 -21.53 0.90 -2.68
CA ASN A 2 -22.05 -0.38 -2.23
C ASN A 2 -21.97 -1.37 -3.39
N ASN A 3 -21.02 -2.29 -3.37
CA ASN A 3 -21.08 -3.50 -4.18
C ASN A 3 -22.20 -4.38 -3.61
N GLY A 4 -23.43 -4.03 -3.98
CA GLY A 4 -24.59 -4.77 -3.56
C GLY A 4 -24.62 -6.16 -4.22
N ASN A 5 -25.14 -7.13 -3.49
CA ASN A 5 -25.53 -8.40 -4.06
C ASN A 5 -27.01 -8.30 -4.47
N PHE A 6 -27.36 -8.86 -5.62
CA PHE A 6 -28.75 -9.04 -5.99
C PHE A 6 -29.27 -10.42 -5.55
N THR A 7 -30.57 -10.53 -5.42
CA THR A 7 -31.21 -11.83 -5.09
C THR A 7 -31.31 -12.70 -6.35
N PRO A 8 -30.88 -13.96 -6.32
CA PRO A 8 -31.10 -14.90 -7.44
C PRO A 8 -32.58 -14.96 -7.86
N ASN A 9 -32.81 -15.09 -9.15
CA ASN A 9 -34.14 -15.06 -9.79
C ASN A 9 -34.90 -13.73 -9.65
N SER A 10 -34.23 -12.66 -9.27
CA SER A 10 -34.80 -11.30 -9.27
C SER A 10 -34.92 -10.74 -10.70
N THR A 11 -35.64 -9.62 -10.84
CA THR A 11 -35.70 -8.88 -12.11
C THR A 11 -34.30 -8.45 -12.58
N TYR A 12 -33.40 -8.11 -11.67
CA TYR A 12 -32.00 -7.79 -11.98
C TYR A 12 -31.28 -9.02 -12.58
N ASP A 13 -31.39 -10.19 -11.97
CA ASP A 13 -30.81 -11.44 -12.48
C ASP A 13 -31.33 -11.79 -13.89
N SER A 14 -32.63 -11.65 -14.10
CA SER A 14 -33.24 -11.86 -15.43
C SER A 14 -32.68 -10.90 -16.48
N ASN A 15 -32.58 -9.60 -16.15
CA ASN A 15 -32.00 -8.58 -17.03
C ASN A 15 -30.52 -8.83 -17.32
N LEU A 16 -29.74 -9.25 -16.30
CA LEU A 16 -28.34 -9.60 -16.44
C LEU A 16 -28.11 -10.76 -17.39
N ARG A 17 -28.85 -11.86 -17.19
CA ARG A 17 -28.78 -13.03 -18.10
C ARG A 17 -29.18 -12.68 -19.52
N GLN A 18 -30.20 -11.86 -19.67
CA GLN A 18 -30.68 -11.43 -20.98
C GLN A 18 -29.62 -10.56 -21.70
N ILE A 19 -29.04 -9.53 -21.07
CA ILE A 19 -28.07 -8.68 -21.73
C ILE A 19 -26.79 -9.44 -22.08
N LEU A 20 -26.30 -10.32 -21.19
CA LEU A 20 -25.11 -11.13 -21.45
C LEU A 20 -25.35 -12.18 -22.56
N SER A 21 -26.58 -12.69 -22.76
CA SER A 21 -26.91 -13.62 -23.86
C SER A 21 -26.88 -12.96 -25.24
N TYR A 22 -27.20 -11.66 -25.33
CA TYR A 22 -27.15 -10.89 -26.59
C TYR A 22 -25.79 -10.26 -26.88
N LEU A 23 -24.94 -10.19 -25.86
CA LEU A 23 -23.65 -9.49 -25.97
C LEU A 23 -22.75 -10.02 -27.11
N PRO A 24 -22.59 -11.35 -27.32
CA PRO A 24 -21.76 -11.90 -28.39
C PRO A 24 -22.18 -11.43 -29.78
N SER A 25 -23.50 -11.52 -30.08
CA SER A 25 -24.04 -11.10 -31.38
C SER A 25 -24.01 -9.59 -31.58
N ASN A 26 -24.25 -8.82 -30.52
CA ASN A 26 -24.24 -7.36 -30.60
C ASN A 26 -22.82 -6.79 -30.79
N VAL A 27 -21.79 -7.40 -30.15
CA VAL A 27 -20.40 -7.00 -30.32
C VAL A 27 -19.92 -7.22 -31.75
N THR A 28 -20.39 -8.28 -32.42
CA THR A 28 -19.97 -8.62 -33.78
C THR A 28 -20.85 -8.01 -34.87
N ALA A 29 -22.01 -7.41 -34.52
CA ALA A 29 -22.91 -6.77 -35.46
C ALA A 29 -22.36 -5.45 -36.07
N GLY A 30 -21.36 -4.83 -35.46
CA GLY A 30 -20.74 -3.59 -35.91
C GLY A 30 -19.27 -3.77 -36.30
N ASP A 31 -18.78 -2.87 -37.16
CA ASP A 31 -17.39 -2.93 -37.70
C ASP A 31 -16.29 -2.76 -36.62
N GLY A 32 -16.64 -2.37 -35.38
CA GLY A 32 -15.67 -2.06 -34.32
C GLY A 32 -15.47 -3.16 -33.28
N LEU A 33 -16.11 -4.32 -33.41
CA LEU A 33 -16.08 -5.41 -32.42
C LEU A 33 -16.30 -4.92 -30.97
N PHE A 34 -17.26 -4.01 -30.83
CA PHE A 34 -17.62 -3.34 -29.59
C PHE A 34 -19.13 -3.17 -29.45
N TYR A 35 -19.63 -3.35 -28.24
CA TYR A 35 -21.01 -3.02 -27.88
C TYR A 35 -21.11 -2.54 -26.46
N SER A 36 -21.91 -1.49 -26.22
CA SER A 36 -22.30 -1.00 -24.91
C SER A 36 -23.82 -0.78 -24.89
N GLY A 37 -24.50 -1.31 -23.90
CA GLY A 37 -25.96 -1.20 -23.81
C GLY A 37 -26.50 -1.46 -22.41
N SER A 38 -27.84 -1.32 -22.27
CA SER A 38 -28.52 -1.59 -21.01
C SER A 38 -29.87 -2.23 -21.19
N ILE A 39 -30.31 -3.03 -20.21
CA ILE A 39 -31.66 -3.65 -20.13
C ILE A 39 -32.29 -3.34 -18.77
N GLY A 40 -33.63 -3.14 -18.77
CA GLY A 40 -34.43 -2.87 -17.58
C GLY A 40 -34.56 -1.39 -17.22
N LYS A 41 -35.22 -1.13 -16.10
CA LYS A 41 -35.42 0.22 -15.51
C LYS A 41 -34.93 0.21 -14.08
N GLU A 42 -34.59 1.39 -13.56
CA GLU A 42 -34.20 1.55 -12.15
C GLU A 42 -35.31 0.96 -11.22
N PRO A 43 -34.93 0.26 -10.14
CA PRO A 43 -33.56 -0.02 -9.65
C PRO A 43 -32.92 -1.29 -10.24
N ASN A 44 -33.59 -2.00 -11.22
CA ASN A 44 -33.16 -3.29 -11.77
C ASN A 44 -32.48 -3.16 -13.14
N ARG A 45 -32.01 -1.95 -13.51
CA ARG A 45 -31.29 -1.71 -14.76
C ARG A 45 -29.91 -2.35 -14.72
N VAL A 46 -29.55 -3.04 -15.80
CA VAL A 46 -28.21 -3.62 -15.99
C VAL A 46 -27.56 -3.00 -17.21
N PHE A 47 -26.36 -2.49 -17.05
CA PHE A 47 -25.49 -2.02 -18.13
C PHE A 47 -24.47 -3.12 -18.43
N ALA A 48 -24.18 -3.38 -19.71
CA ALA A 48 -23.14 -4.30 -20.12
C ALA A 48 -22.35 -3.76 -21.30
N ARG A 49 -21.06 -4.10 -21.33
CA ARG A 49 -20.11 -3.72 -22.37
C ARG A 49 -19.28 -4.94 -22.75
N GLY A 50 -19.08 -5.14 -24.04
CA GLY A 50 -18.19 -6.14 -24.61
C GLY A 50 -17.31 -5.54 -25.68
N MET A 51 -16.04 -5.99 -25.74
CA MET A 51 -15.07 -5.52 -26.71
C MET A 51 -14.03 -6.60 -27.00
N CYS A 52 -13.62 -6.73 -28.26
CA CYS A 52 -12.52 -7.61 -28.65
C CYS A 52 -11.29 -6.81 -29.05
N ILE A 53 -10.13 -7.47 -29.01
CA ILE A 53 -8.88 -6.85 -29.46
C ILE A 53 -8.91 -6.63 -30.98
N PRO A 54 -8.21 -5.61 -31.49
CA PRO A 54 -8.09 -5.37 -32.91
C PRO A 54 -7.48 -6.56 -33.66
N GLY A 55 -8.04 -6.92 -34.80
CA GLY A 55 -7.59 -8.05 -35.61
C GLY A 55 -8.22 -9.39 -35.28
N SER A 56 -9.09 -9.47 -34.26
CA SER A 56 -9.91 -10.65 -34.01
C SER A 56 -10.90 -10.86 -35.16
N THR A 57 -11.17 -12.14 -35.52
CA THR A 57 -12.27 -12.44 -36.42
C THR A 57 -13.61 -12.29 -35.70
N PRO A 58 -14.73 -12.01 -36.39
CA PRO A 58 -16.04 -11.96 -35.75
C PRO A 58 -16.39 -13.24 -34.99
N ASP A 59 -16.01 -14.40 -35.50
CA ASP A 59 -16.27 -15.70 -34.89
C ASP A 59 -15.47 -15.88 -33.59
N ASP A 60 -14.14 -15.62 -33.63
CA ASP A 60 -13.29 -15.67 -32.43
C ASP A 60 -13.74 -14.67 -31.36
N CYS A 61 -14.15 -13.48 -31.80
CA CYS A 61 -14.69 -12.46 -30.92
C CYS A 61 -15.98 -12.92 -30.25
N SER A 62 -16.95 -13.42 -31.01
CA SER A 62 -18.22 -13.94 -30.50
C SER A 62 -18.01 -15.06 -29.49
N ASP A 63 -17.14 -16.02 -29.80
CA ASP A 63 -16.81 -17.13 -28.91
C ASP A 63 -16.14 -16.68 -27.62
N CYS A 64 -15.21 -15.72 -27.71
CA CYS A 64 -14.56 -15.13 -26.54
C CYS A 64 -15.57 -14.42 -25.64
N ILE A 65 -16.42 -13.54 -26.19
CA ILE A 65 -17.47 -12.81 -25.45
C ILE A 65 -18.45 -13.78 -24.79
N LYS A 66 -18.85 -14.85 -25.49
CA LYS A 66 -19.75 -15.88 -24.95
C LYS A 66 -19.12 -16.60 -23.76
N LYS A 67 -17.88 -17.09 -23.89
CA LYS A 67 -17.13 -17.74 -22.81
C LYS A 67 -16.97 -16.81 -21.61
N ALA A 68 -16.66 -15.52 -21.87
CA ALA A 68 -16.55 -14.49 -20.84
C ALA A 68 -17.87 -14.28 -20.09
N SER A 69 -18.98 -14.13 -20.82
CA SER A 69 -20.31 -13.94 -20.25
C SER A 69 -20.76 -15.12 -19.39
N ASP A 70 -20.57 -16.35 -19.88
CA ASP A 70 -20.85 -17.57 -19.16
C ASP A 70 -19.97 -17.73 -17.91
N GLY A 71 -18.71 -17.35 -18.01
CA GLY A 71 -17.76 -17.32 -16.90
C GLY A 71 -18.20 -16.36 -15.79
N LEU A 72 -18.61 -15.15 -16.14
CA LEU A 72 -19.12 -14.16 -15.20
C LEU A 72 -20.38 -14.65 -14.47
N LEU A 73 -21.34 -15.25 -15.17
CA LEU A 73 -22.54 -15.80 -14.56
C LEU A 73 -22.26 -16.94 -13.58
N ARG A 74 -21.26 -17.78 -13.87
CA ARG A 74 -20.85 -18.89 -12.97
C ARG A 74 -20.06 -18.41 -11.75
N SER A 75 -19.14 -17.49 -11.95
CA SER A 75 -18.16 -17.12 -10.92
C SER A 75 -18.57 -15.92 -10.07
N CYS A 76 -19.42 -15.03 -10.63
CA CYS A 76 -19.84 -13.78 -9.99
C CYS A 76 -21.35 -13.77 -9.66
N GLY A 77 -21.89 -14.93 -9.34
CA GLY A 77 -23.31 -15.29 -9.30
C GLY A 77 -24.16 -14.52 -8.34
N ASN A 78 -24.03 -13.35 -7.89
CA ASN A 78 -24.97 -12.49 -7.16
C ASN A 78 -24.50 -11.04 -7.09
N GLN A 79 -23.42 -10.68 -7.80
CA GLN A 79 -22.87 -9.34 -7.72
C GLN A 79 -23.53 -8.40 -8.71
N THR A 80 -23.80 -7.15 -8.31
CA THR A 80 -24.39 -6.12 -9.17
C THR A 80 -23.40 -5.50 -10.16
N GLY A 81 -22.14 -5.92 -10.15
CA GLY A 81 -21.13 -5.52 -11.13
C GLY A 81 -19.94 -6.48 -11.13
N ALA A 82 -19.49 -6.87 -12.33
CA ALA A 82 -18.30 -7.70 -12.55
C ALA A 82 -17.72 -7.50 -13.95
N PHE A 83 -16.49 -8.00 -14.13
CA PHE A 83 -15.77 -7.93 -15.41
C PHE A 83 -14.81 -9.10 -15.57
N THR A 84 -14.39 -9.37 -16.80
CA THR A 84 -13.39 -10.39 -17.09
C THR A 84 -12.62 -10.09 -18.38
N TRP A 85 -11.38 -10.59 -18.45
CA TRP A 85 -10.54 -10.72 -19.65
C TRP A 85 -10.18 -12.19 -19.79
N PRO A 86 -10.98 -12.99 -20.49
CA PRO A 86 -10.68 -14.43 -20.63
C PRO A 86 -9.59 -14.69 -21.66
N GLY A 87 -8.93 -15.83 -21.49
CA GLY A 87 -8.01 -16.39 -22.47
C GLY A 87 -6.54 -16.00 -22.28
N ASP A 88 -5.68 -16.81 -22.87
CA ASP A 88 -4.26 -16.58 -23.12
C ASP A 88 -3.97 -17.06 -24.55
N PRO A 89 -3.80 -16.14 -25.54
CA PRO A 89 -3.82 -14.68 -25.39
C PRO A 89 -5.22 -14.10 -25.06
N ILE A 90 -5.24 -12.93 -24.41
CA ILE A 90 -6.50 -12.21 -24.13
C ILE A 90 -7.07 -11.69 -25.43
N LEU A 91 -8.27 -12.14 -25.79
CA LEU A 91 -8.94 -11.76 -27.04
C LEU A 91 -10.10 -10.80 -26.85
N CYS A 92 -10.70 -10.75 -25.65
CA CYS A 92 -11.85 -9.91 -25.38
C CYS A 92 -11.95 -9.43 -23.93
N HIS A 93 -12.84 -8.47 -23.70
CA HIS A 93 -13.23 -7.96 -22.39
C HIS A 93 -14.75 -7.89 -22.28
N VAL A 94 -15.30 -8.32 -21.15
CA VAL A 94 -16.72 -8.19 -20.80
C VAL A 94 -16.85 -7.57 -19.42
N ARG A 95 -17.77 -6.60 -19.29
CA ARG A 95 -18.11 -5.94 -18.02
C ARG A 95 -19.61 -5.73 -17.94
N TYR A 96 -20.19 -5.89 -16.74
CA TYR A 96 -21.54 -5.42 -16.43
C TYR A 96 -21.57 -4.66 -15.09
N SER A 97 -22.59 -3.81 -14.92
CA SER A 97 -22.78 -3.00 -13.72
C SER A 97 -24.26 -2.58 -13.56
N SER A 98 -24.66 -2.29 -12.31
CA SER A 98 -25.93 -1.62 -12.00
C SER A 98 -25.88 -0.11 -12.23
N THR A 99 -24.69 0.48 -12.43
CA THR A 99 -24.48 1.90 -12.70
C THR A 99 -23.88 2.09 -14.09
N PHE A 100 -24.21 3.22 -14.72
CA PHE A 100 -23.67 3.56 -16.03
C PHE A 100 -22.16 3.80 -15.97
N PHE A 101 -21.44 3.60 -17.08
CA PHE A 101 -19.97 3.65 -17.16
C PHE A 101 -19.40 5.06 -17.39
N ASP A 102 -20.14 6.13 -17.15
CA ASP A 102 -19.77 7.52 -17.48
C ASP A 102 -18.80 8.22 -16.51
N ASP A 103 -18.53 7.64 -15.36
CA ASP A 103 -17.66 8.25 -14.36
C ASP A 103 -16.20 7.90 -14.63
N ILE A 104 -15.36 8.93 -14.83
CA ILE A 104 -13.90 8.78 -15.00
C ILE A 104 -13.29 7.94 -13.87
N SER A 105 -13.82 8.05 -12.65
CA SER A 105 -13.39 7.24 -11.51
C SER A 105 -13.72 5.75 -11.68
N THR A 106 -14.80 5.42 -12.40
CA THR A 106 -15.18 4.04 -12.71
C THR A 106 -14.50 3.49 -13.96
N GLU A 107 -14.04 4.35 -14.88
CA GLU A 107 -13.29 3.96 -16.07
C GLU A 107 -11.81 3.61 -15.76
N LEU A 108 -11.22 4.18 -14.71
CA LEU A 108 -9.87 3.82 -14.25
C LEU A 108 -9.80 2.44 -13.56
N TYR A 109 -10.95 1.85 -13.23
CA TYR A 109 -11.09 0.53 -12.61
C TYR A 109 -12.22 -0.26 -13.30
N PRO A 110 -12.10 -1.54 -13.49
CA PRO A 110 -11.02 -2.41 -13.03
C PRO A 110 -9.83 -2.45 -13.99
N ARG A 111 -8.64 -2.71 -13.48
CA ARG A 111 -7.48 -3.02 -14.31
C ARG A 111 -6.92 -4.40 -13.97
N LYS A 112 -6.51 -5.14 -14.99
CA LYS A 112 -5.74 -6.37 -14.84
C LYS A 112 -4.29 -6.04 -15.21
N VAL A 113 -3.35 -6.33 -14.32
CA VAL A 113 -1.91 -6.25 -14.59
C VAL A 113 -1.41 -7.68 -14.77
N ILE A 114 -0.80 -7.95 -15.92
CA ILE A 114 -0.15 -9.23 -16.20
C ILE A 114 1.35 -8.96 -16.18
N ASN A 115 2.04 -9.63 -15.27
CA ASN A 115 3.48 -9.54 -15.16
C ASN A 115 4.13 -10.63 -16.03
N ASN A 116 5.15 -10.26 -16.79
CA ASN A 116 5.99 -11.23 -17.48
C ASN A 116 6.95 -11.87 -16.47
N THR A 117 7.25 -13.16 -16.64
CA THR A 117 8.17 -13.92 -15.79
C THR A 117 9.65 -13.70 -16.14
N GLY A 118 9.94 -12.90 -17.18
CA GLY A 118 11.30 -12.55 -17.60
C GLY A 118 11.79 -11.27 -16.95
N ASP A 119 12.94 -11.30 -16.30
CA ASP A 119 13.57 -10.12 -15.71
C ASP A 119 14.23 -9.24 -16.78
N ILE A 120 14.01 -7.94 -16.68
CA ILE A 120 14.78 -6.93 -17.44
C ILE A 120 16.12 -6.76 -16.72
N ASN A 121 17.22 -7.00 -17.43
CA ASN A 121 18.57 -6.80 -16.90
C ASN A 121 18.71 -5.39 -16.32
N SER A 122 19.18 -5.29 -15.09
CA SER A 122 19.33 -4.04 -14.33
C SER A 122 20.11 -2.94 -15.09
N ASN A 123 21.01 -3.35 -15.98
CA ASN A 123 21.82 -2.42 -16.79
C ASN A 123 21.00 -1.69 -17.87
N ILE A 124 19.89 -2.28 -18.36
CA ILE A 124 19.03 -1.68 -19.39
C ILE A 124 17.69 -1.15 -18.83
N GLN A 125 17.45 -1.32 -17.52
CA GLN A 125 16.19 -0.92 -16.90
C GLN A 125 15.89 0.59 -17.01
N LYS A 126 16.90 1.45 -16.90
CA LYS A 126 16.73 2.90 -17.06
C LYS A 126 16.40 3.27 -18.51
N GLU A 127 17.06 2.62 -19.45
CA GLU A 127 16.83 2.83 -20.88
C GLU A 127 15.47 2.29 -21.29
N PHE A 128 15.11 1.09 -20.82
CA PHE A 128 13.77 0.54 -21.00
C PHE A 128 12.68 1.50 -20.50
N THR A 129 12.82 2.06 -19.30
CA THR A 129 11.84 2.98 -18.74
C THR A 129 11.66 4.23 -19.60
N ALA A 130 12.75 4.81 -20.09
CA ALA A 130 12.69 6.00 -20.92
C ALA A 130 12.04 5.73 -22.30
N ILE A 131 12.38 4.59 -22.91
CA ILE A 131 11.82 4.14 -24.19
C ILE A 131 10.34 3.80 -24.03
N TRP A 132 9.97 3.09 -22.95
CA TRP A 132 8.60 2.76 -22.61
C TRP A 132 7.74 3.99 -22.39
N GLU A 133 8.21 4.97 -21.60
CA GLU A 133 7.49 6.23 -21.38
C GLU A 133 7.27 7.01 -22.68
N GLY A 134 8.27 7.03 -23.55
CA GLY A 134 8.16 7.66 -24.87
C GLY A 134 7.18 6.95 -25.79
N LEU A 135 7.21 5.60 -25.83
CA LEU A 135 6.28 4.78 -26.61
C LEU A 135 4.84 4.98 -26.13
N MET A 136 4.60 4.89 -24.82
CA MET A 136 3.28 5.08 -24.24
C MET A 136 2.74 6.50 -24.48
N GLY A 137 3.58 7.53 -24.35
CA GLY A 137 3.19 8.91 -24.63
C GLY A 137 2.71 9.12 -26.07
N ARG A 138 3.42 8.58 -27.06
CA ARG A 138 3.00 8.63 -28.48
C ARG A 138 1.68 7.90 -28.71
N MET A 139 1.55 6.69 -28.17
CA MET A 139 0.35 5.86 -28.33
C MET A 139 -0.89 6.50 -27.72
N ILE A 140 -0.78 7.09 -26.53
CA ILE A 140 -1.88 7.82 -25.88
C ILE A 140 -2.37 8.96 -26.78
N ILE A 141 -1.44 9.78 -27.29
CA ILE A 141 -1.78 10.91 -28.17
C ILE A 141 -2.44 10.42 -29.45
N THR A 142 -1.92 9.37 -30.07
CA THR A 142 -2.45 8.82 -31.33
C THR A 142 -3.84 8.23 -31.13
N THR A 143 -4.04 7.41 -30.08
CA THR A 143 -5.32 6.75 -29.80
C THR A 143 -6.40 7.75 -29.39
N SER A 144 -6.03 8.80 -28.64
CA SER A 144 -6.98 9.84 -28.19
C SER A 144 -7.40 10.79 -29.31
N ASN A 145 -6.52 11.03 -30.31
CA ASN A 145 -6.80 11.89 -31.47
C ASN A 145 -7.53 11.17 -32.61
N ALA A 146 -7.75 9.86 -32.50
CA ALA A 146 -8.55 9.11 -33.48
C ALA A 146 -9.99 9.64 -33.49
N LYS A 147 -10.32 10.51 -34.48
CA LYS A 147 -11.63 11.11 -34.63
C LYS A 147 -12.62 10.07 -35.12
N SER A 148 -13.78 10.00 -34.49
CA SER A 148 -14.95 9.32 -34.98
C SER A 148 -15.56 10.09 -36.15
N THR A 149 -15.06 9.89 -37.37
CA THR A 149 -15.78 10.29 -38.57
C THR A 149 -16.51 9.05 -39.13
N PRO A 150 -17.81 9.16 -39.51
CA PRO A 150 -18.63 8.01 -39.89
C PRO A 150 -18.19 7.32 -41.20
N SER A 151 -17.14 7.78 -41.85
CA SER A 151 -16.71 7.31 -43.18
C SER A 151 -15.27 6.79 -43.28
N SER A 152 -14.58 6.63 -42.17
CA SER A 152 -13.29 5.96 -42.14
C SER A 152 -13.27 4.91 -41.06
N SER A 153 -12.68 3.76 -41.32
CA SER A 153 -12.32 2.73 -40.32
C SER A 153 -11.33 3.32 -39.33
N SER A 154 -11.77 4.32 -38.55
CA SER A 154 -10.98 4.98 -37.54
C SER A 154 -10.84 4.02 -36.36
N SER A 155 -9.74 3.36 -36.33
CA SER A 155 -9.33 2.42 -35.33
C SER A 155 -9.24 3.12 -33.98
N TYR A 156 -10.09 2.75 -33.02
CA TYR A 156 -9.99 3.15 -31.61
C TYR A 156 -8.77 2.53 -30.92
N TYR A 157 -7.76 2.15 -31.69
CA TYR A 157 -6.55 1.53 -31.20
C TYR A 157 -5.32 2.05 -31.94
N THR A 158 -4.19 1.91 -31.30
CA THR A 158 -2.86 2.17 -31.90
C THR A 158 -1.94 1.04 -31.50
N ALA A 159 -1.18 0.54 -32.47
CA ALA A 159 -0.05 -0.35 -32.24
C ALA A 159 1.23 0.39 -32.64
N ASP A 160 2.25 0.34 -31.80
CA ASP A 160 3.55 0.97 -32.04
C ASP A 160 4.68 0.08 -31.55
N VAL A 161 5.88 0.30 -32.06
CA VAL A 161 7.10 -0.44 -31.71
C VAL A 161 8.22 0.53 -31.39
N ALA A 162 9.00 0.20 -30.35
CA ALA A 162 10.22 0.93 -30.03
C ALA A 162 11.40 -0.04 -29.90
N ALA A 163 12.54 0.28 -30.49
CA ALA A 163 13.75 -0.49 -30.31
C ALA A 163 14.34 -0.25 -28.91
N LEU A 164 14.59 -1.33 -28.18
CA LEU A 164 15.24 -1.31 -26.87
C LEU A 164 16.74 -1.51 -27.00
N THR A 165 17.13 -2.47 -27.85
CA THR A 165 18.52 -2.75 -28.21
C THR A 165 18.56 -3.05 -29.72
N PRO A 166 19.72 -3.17 -30.37
CA PRO A 166 19.79 -3.53 -31.78
C PRO A 166 19.08 -4.86 -32.15
N SER A 167 18.86 -5.74 -31.17
CA SER A 167 18.21 -7.05 -31.34
C SER A 167 16.90 -7.21 -30.61
N GLN A 168 16.42 -6.20 -29.85
CA GLN A 168 15.22 -6.30 -29.00
C GLN A 168 14.30 -5.10 -29.21
N ASN A 169 13.03 -5.37 -29.44
CA ASN A 169 11.98 -4.38 -29.59
C ASN A 169 10.91 -4.51 -28.52
N ILE A 170 10.32 -3.38 -28.15
CA ILE A 170 9.11 -3.29 -27.32
C ILE A 170 7.94 -3.10 -28.28
N TYR A 171 6.98 -4.01 -28.24
CA TYR A 171 5.73 -3.93 -28.98
C TYR A 171 4.63 -3.52 -28.01
N ALA A 172 3.81 -2.56 -28.40
CA ALA A 172 2.70 -2.12 -27.56
C ALA A 172 1.43 -1.94 -28.41
N LEU A 173 0.29 -2.30 -27.81
CA LEU A 173 -1.06 -2.10 -28.33
C LEU A 173 -1.86 -1.32 -27.30
N MET A 174 -2.54 -0.27 -27.74
CA MET A 174 -3.45 0.53 -26.92
C MET A 174 -4.80 0.62 -27.61
N GLN A 175 -5.87 0.40 -26.85
CA GLN A 175 -7.23 0.45 -27.35
C GLN A 175 -8.12 1.24 -26.39
N CYS A 176 -8.94 2.15 -26.93
CA CYS A 176 -9.97 2.89 -26.20
C CYS A 176 -11.35 2.33 -26.54
N THR A 177 -12.29 2.44 -25.61
CA THR A 177 -13.69 2.11 -25.89
C THR A 177 -14.32 3.21 -26.74
N PRO A 178 -15.10 2.86 -27.79
CA PRO A 178 -15.69 3.82 -28.73
C PRO A 178 -16.71 4.79 -28.12
N ASP A 179 -17.31 4.43 -26.98
CA ASP A 179 -18.36 5.19 -26.29
C ASP A 179 -17.84 6.32 -25.39
N LEU A 180 -16.52 6.49 -25.27
CA LEU A 180 -15.94 7.65 -24.58
C LEU A 180 -16.27 8.95 -25.33
N THR A 181 -16.91 9.89 -24.62
CA THR A 181 -17.21 11.22 -25.17
C THR A 181 -15.92 11.99 -25.48
N SER A 182 -15.97 12.92 -26.43
CA SER A 182 -14.83 13.80 -26.76
C SER A 182 -14.32 14.55 -25.52
N HIS A 183 -15.23 14.98 -24.64
CA HIS A 183 -14.92 15.70 -23.41
C HIS A 183 -14.13 14.84 -22.40
N SER A 184 -14.50 13.56 -22.25
CA SER A 184 -13.78 12.63 -21.39
C SER A 184 -12.40 12.28 -21.93
N ARG A 185 -12.24 12.24 -23.26
CA ARG A 185 -10.95 12.06 -23.95
C ARG A 185 -10.04 13.28 -23.75
N ASP A 186 -10.58 14.48 -23.90
CA ASP A 186 -9.84 15.74 -23.72
C ASP A 186 -9.37 15.93 -22.28
N LEU A 187 -10.17 15.51 -21.29
CA LEU A 187 -9.78 15.55 -19.86
C LEU A 187 -8.63 14.59 -19.56
N ILE A 188 -8.66 13.38 -20.12
CA ILE A 188 -7.56 12.41 -20.00
C ILE A 188 -6.28 12.98 -20.64
N ILE A 189 -6.38 13.59 -21.80
CA ILE A 189 -5.26 14.26 -22.49
C ILE A 189 -4.73 15.41 -21.64
N ILE A 190 -5.60 16.26 -21.08
CA ILE A 190 -5.20 17.40 -20.23
C ILE A 190 -4.49 16.91 -18.97
N VAL A 191 -4.99 15.89 -18.31
CA VAL A 191 -4.37 15.31 -17.09
C VAL A 191 -2.99 14.72 -17.44
N ILE A 192 -2.87 14.00 -18.56
CA ILE A 192 -1.58 13.44 -19.01
C ILE A 192 -0.62 14.57 -19.43
N PHE A 193 -1.10 15.58 -20.15
CA PHE A 193 -0.30 16.75 -20.54
C PHE A 193 0.19 17.56 -19.34
N VAL A 194 -0.64 17.74 -18.33
CA VAL A 194 -0.27 18.39 -17.06
C VAL A 194 0.77 17.58 -16.30
N LEU A 195 0.65 16.26 -16.27
CA LEU A 195 1.63 15.37 -15.64
C LEU A 195 2.96 15.35 -16.39
N LEU A 196 2.93 15.31 -17.74
CA LEU A 196 4.13 15.37 -18.58
C LEU A 196 4.77 16.76 -18.55
N ALA A 197 3.97 17.82 -18.58
CA ALA A 197 4.47 19.21 -18.47
C ALA A 197 5.10 19.46 -17.09
N ARG A 198 4.52 18.96 -15.99
CA ARG A 198 5.14 19.02 -14.66
C ARG A 198 6.46 18.25 -14.60
N ARG A 199 6.55 17.07 -15.25
CA ARG A 199 7.83 16.35 -15.40
C ARG A 199 8.83 17.12 -16.28
N TYR A 200 8.39 17.68 -17.41
CA TYR A 200 9.26 18.42 -18.32
C TYR A 200 9.76 19.74 -17.69
N VAL A 201 8.90 20.51 -17.05
CA VAL A 201 9.27 21.71 -16.29
C VAL A 201 10.19 21.32 -15.14
N GLY A 202 9.95 20.20 -14.44
CA GLY A 202 10.83 19.66 -13.42
C GLY A 202 12.19 19.23 -13.95
N LEU A 203 12.28 18.68 -15.19
CA LEU A 203 13.53 18.31 -15.84
C LEU A 203 14.30 19.53 -16.41
N CYS A 204 13.59 20.51 -16.97
CA CYS A 204 14.18 21.79 -17.40
C CYS A 204 14.67 22.63 -16.21
N TRP A 205 13.96 22.60 -15.11
CA TRP A 205 14.42 23.21 -13.86
C TRP A 205 15.63 22.47 -13.26
N ARG A 206 15.70 21.14 -13.36
CA ARG A 206 16.88 20.38 -12.95
C ARG A 206 18.14 20.69 -13.78
N ARG A 207 18.00 21.07 -15.07
CA ARG A 207 19.15 21.50 -15.91
C ARG A 207 19.62 22.92 -15.64
N LYS A 208 18.82 23.76 -14.95
CA LYS A 208 19.16 25.13 -14.56
C LYS A 208 19.46 25.29 -13.06
N LYS A 209 19.56 24.22 -12.29
CA LYS A 209 19.91 24.29 -10.87
C LYS A 209 21.42 24.40 -10.65
N THR A 210 21.92 25.58 -10.88
CA THR A 210 22.80 26.29 -9.96
C THR A 210 21.92 26.68 -8.75
N TYR A 211 22.23 26.15 -7.59
CA TYR A 211 21.71 26.53 -6.27
C TYR A 211 20.33 27.22 -6.25
N GLN A 212 19.26 26.50 -5.97
CA GLN A 212 18.03 27.07 -5.45
C GLN A 212 17.88 26.70 -3.98
N GLU A 213 17.87 27.73 -3.17
CA GLU A 213 17.37 27.75 -1.80
C GLU A 213 16.01 27.04 -1.73
N PHE A 214 15.84 26.17 -0.73
CA PHE A 214 14.58 25.47 -0.50
C PHE A 214 13.53 26.48 -0.04
N ASP A 215 12.57 26.82 -0.91
CA ASP A 215 11.39 27.57 -0.56
C ASP A 215 10.45 26.68 0.26
N PHE A 216 10.50 26.86 1.57
CA PHE A 216 9.47 26.39 2.49
C PHE A 216 8.37 27.45 2.51
N ASP A 217 7.11 27.02 2.35
CA ASP A 217 5.93 27.87 2.47
C ASP A 217 5.99 28.72 3.75
N HIS A 218 5.81 30.03 3.61
CA HIS A 218 6.15 31.07 4.61
C HIS A 218 5.43 31.01 5.97
N SER A 219 4.48 30.07 6.20
CA SER A 219 3.72 30.03 7.46
C SER A 219 4.30 29.18 8.60
N GLY A 220 5.40 28.45 8.35
CA GLY A 220 6.05 27.59 9.36
C GLY A 220 7.55 27.73 9.51
N ILE A 221 8.18 28.68 8.83
CA ILE A 221 9.61 28.73 8.53
C ILE A 221 10.48 29.19 9.70
N THR A 222 10.00 30.06 10.55
CA THR A 222 10.80 30.61 11.67
C THR A 222 11.22 29.56 12.71
N THR A 223 10.49 28.44 12.81
CA THR A 223 10.80 27.37 13.77
C THR A 223 11.77 26.31 13.19
N VAL A 224 11.85 26.15 11.89
CA VAL A 224 12.66 25.10 11.24
C VAL A 224 14.10 25.58 11.00
N GLU A 225 14.31 26.86 10.71
CA GLU A 225 15.66 27.42 10.54
C GLU A 225 16.49 27.37 11.83
N SER A 226 15.85 27.48 12.99
CA SER A 226 16.52 27.35 14.29
C SER A 226 17.05 25.94 14.58
N LEU A 227 16.64 24.94 13.80
CA LEU A 227 17.05 23.52 13.93
C LEU A 227 18.16 23.12 12.94
N LYS A 228 18.70 24.07 12.15
CA LYS A 228 19.71 23.78 11.14
C LYS A 228 21.11 23.76 11.77
N PHE A 229 21.81 22.64 11.61
CA PHE A 229 23.24 22.48 11.95
C PHE A 229 24.09 22.67 10.71
N ASP A 230 25.28 23.29 10.86
CA ASP A 230 26.30 23.28 9.82
C ASP A 230 27.00 21.91 9.76
N PHE A 231 27.48 21.52 8.58
CA PHE A 231 28.13 20.23 8.37
C PHE A 231 29.39 20.05 9.19
N LYS A 232 30.14 21.14 9.41
CA LYS A 232 31.38 21.12 10.21
C LYS A 232 31.08 20.74 11.65
N THR A 233 30.05 21.31 12.26
CA THR A 233 29.59 20.97 13.62
C THR A 233 29.21 19.51 13.72
N VAL A 234 28.39 18.99 12.79
CA VAL A 234 27.99 17.58 12.77
C VAL A 234 29.19 16.65 12.59
N LYS A 235 30.14 17.00 11.69
CA LYS A 235 31.34 16.22 11.43
C LYS A 235 32.27 16.17 12.64
N VAL A 236 32.37 17.26 13.39
CA VAL A 236 33.16 17.32 14.65
C VAL A 236 32.45 16.49 15.72
N ALA A 237 31.14 16.69 15.92
CA ALA A 237 30.34 15.97 16.91
C ALA A 237 30.43 14.44 16.74
N THR A 238 30.46 13.95 15.49
CA THR A 238 30.57 12.53 15.16
C THR A 238 32.01 12.02 15.02
N LYS A 239 33.03 12.83 15.36
CA LYS A 239 34.45 12.49 15.15
C LYS A 239 34.71 11.99 13.72
N LYS A 240 34.19 12.72 12.72
CA LYS A 240 34.24 12.36 11.29
C LYS A 240 33.51 11.06 10.98
N PHE A 241 32.37 10.82 11.62
CA PHE A 241 31.50 9.61 11.41
C PHE A 241 32.24 8.30 11.76
N SER A 242 32.97 8.27 12.87
CA SER A 242 33.80 7.12 13.27
C SER A 242 33.05 6.11 14.12
N ASP A 243 32.07 6.54 14.94
CA ASP A 243 31.33 5.68 15.86
C ASP A 243 29.95 5.30 15.26
N LYS A 244 29.93 4.20 14.52
CA LYS A 244 28.75 3.73 13.80
C LYS A 244 27.84 2.92 14.71
N LEU A 245 26.60 3.39 14.92
CA LEU A 245 25.56 2.71 15.71
C LEU A 245 24.80 1.67 14.88
N GLY A 246 24.60 1.94 13.58
CA GLY A 246 23.85 1.04 12.71
C GLY A 246 23.87 1.47 11.25
N GLN A 247 23.35 0.60 10.40
CA GLN A 247 23.13 0.84 8.96
C GLN A 247 21.81 0.25 8.56
N GLY A 248 21.00 1.01 7.83
CA GLY A 248 19.72 0.58 7.26
C GLY A 248 19.63 0.91 5.77
N GLY A 249 18.51 0.55 5.15
CA GLY A 249 18.25 0.85 3.75
C GLY A 249 18.28 2.34 3.38
N PHE A 250 18.15 3.21 4.38
CA PHE A 250 18.03 4.67 4.21
C PHE A 250 19.32 5.42 4.54
N GLY A 251 20.35 4.77 5.08
CA GLY A 251 21.60 5.41 5.43
C GLY A 251 22.30 4.79 6.64
N GLU A 252 23.27 5.52 7.16
CA GLU A 252 24.10 5.12 8.31
C GLU A 252 23.79 6.00 9.50
N VAL A 253 23.81 5.42 10.71
CA VAL A 253 23.59 6.14 11.97
C VAL A 253 24.87 6.11 12.79
N PHE A 254 25.29 7.27 13.29
CA PHE A 254 26.52 7.46 14.06
C PHE A 254 26.21 8.07 15.43
N LYS A 255 26.98 7.69 16.45
CA LYS A 255 26.97 8.38 17.72
C LYS A 255 27.75 9.67 17.59
N GLY A 256 27.28 10.73 18.25
CA GLY A 256 27.95 12.01 18.32
C GLY A 256 27.78 12.68 19.68
N THR A 257 28.59 13.71 19.94
CA THR A 257 28.44 14.58 21.10
C THR A 257 28.51 16.02 20.63
N LEU A 258 27.45 16.77 20.85
CA LEU A 258 27.40 18.20 20.50
C LEU A 258 28.34 19.03 21.39
N PRO A 259 28.70 20.27 20.98
CA PRO A 259 29.58 21.14 21.77
C PRO A 259 29.09 21.43 23.19
N ASN A 260 27.79 21.33 23.43
CA ASN A 260 27.18 21.49 24.77
C ASN A 260 27.18 20.21 25.60
N GLY A 261 27.86 19.15 25.16
CA GLY A 261 27.96 17.86 25.85
C GLY A 261 26.77 16.91 25.65
N ILE A 262 25.75 17.29 24.89
CA ILE A 262 24.58 16.42 24.62
C ILE A 262 24.98 15.30 23.64
N GLU A 263 24.71 14.06 24.03
CA GLU A 263 24.87 12.91 23.14
C GLU A 263 23.74 12.86 22.10
N VAL A 264 24.09 12.56 20.86
CA VAL A 264 23.17 12.53 19.71
C VAL A 264 23.36 11.28 18.87
N ALA A 265 22.28 10.87 18.19
CA ALA A 265 22.32 9.91 17.09
C ALA A 265 22.18 10.68 15.76
N VAL A 266 23.14 10.50 14.87
CA VAL A 266 23.27 11.23 13.62
C VAL A 266 22.99 10.28 12.44
N LYS A 267 21.83 10.42 11.82
CA LYS A 267 21.41 9.61 10.65
C LYS A 267 21.85 10.34 9.38
N ARG A 268 22.84 9.80 8.68
CA ARG A 268 23.34 10.31 7.40
C ARG A 268 22.70 9.54 6.27
N LEU A 269 21.86 10.19 5.48
CA LEU A 269 21.09 9.54 4.43
C LEU A 269 21.94 9.26 3.18
N SER A 270 21.60 8.19 2.46
CA SER A 270 22.29 7.80 1.23
C SER A 270 22.11 8.85 0.14
N LYS A 271 23.22 9.26 -0.50
CA LYS A 271 23.26 10.28 -1.56
C LYS A 271 22.58 9.81 -2.85
N ALA A 272 22.54 8.51 -3.11
CA ALA A 272 22.11 7.93 -4.37
C ALA A 272 20.60 7.69 -4.48
N SER A 273 19.84 7.88 -3.41
CA SER A 273 18.43 7.49 -3.33
C SER A 273 17.50 8.69 -3.45
N ALA A 274 16.68 8.74 -4.51
CA ALA A 274 15.57 9.71 -4.63
C ALA A 274 14.55 9.53 -3.47
N GLN A 275 14.44 8.34 -2.92
CA GLN A 275 13.63 8.02 -1.76
C GLN A 275 14.19 8.67 -0.48
N GLY A 276 15.50 8.70 -0.30
CA GLY A 276 16.15 9.38 0.83
C GLY A 276 15.87 10.89 0.90
N GLU A 277 15.64 11.55 -0.25
CA GLU A 277 15.24 12.96 -0.26
C GLU A 277 13.80 13.16 0.24
N GLU A 278 12.88 12.30 -0.17
CA GLU A 278 11.49 12.35 0.29
C GLU A 278 11.39 12.03 1.78
N GLU A 279 12.14 11.05 2.26
CA GLU A 279 12.21 10.68 3.67
C GLU A 279 12.81 11.80 4.52
N PHE A 280 13.91 12.42 4.07
CA PHE A 280 14.52 13.57 4.76
C PHE A 280 13.50 14.70 4.94
N LYS A 281 12.80 15.08 3.87
CA LYS A 281 11.77 16.13 3.92
C LYS A 281 10.64 15.76 4.89
N ASN A 282 10.16 14.52 4.83
CA ASN A 282 9.13 14.04 5.73
C ASN A 282 9.56 14.10 7.19
N GLU A 283 10.76 13.57 7.50
CA GLU A 283 11.26 13.57 8.88
C GLU A 283 11.42 14.99 9.42
N VAL A 284 11.98 15.93 8.65
CA VAL A 284 12.12 17.34 9.07
C VAL A 284 10.75 18.00 9.29
N LEU A 285 9.78 17.79 8.38
CA LEU A 285 8.47 18.44 8.47
C LEU A 285 7.60 17.87 9.59
N VAL A 286 7.66 16.54 9.79
CA VAL A 286 6.83 15.83 10.77
C VAL A 286 7.45 15.93 12.16
N VAL A 287 8.71 15.47 12.31
CA VAL A 287 9.30 15.23 13.64
C VAL A 287 9.73 16.51 14.33
N ALA A 288 10.12 17.56 13.58
CA ALA A 288 10.53 18.84 14.15
C ALA A 288 9.49 19.49 15.08
N LYS A 289 8.22 19.14 14.90
CA LYS A 289 7.07 19.68 15.66
C LYS A 289 6.59 18.75 16.78
N LEU A 290 7.14 17.53 16.86
CA LEU A 290 6.69 16.49 17.79
C LEU A 290 7.55 16.46 19.04
N GLN A 291 6.90 16.48 20.21
CA GLN A 291 7.54 16.32 21.52
C GLN A 291 6.68 15.41 22.39
N HIS A 292 7.10 14.17 22.54
CA HIS A 292 6.42 13.21 23.40
C HIS A 292 7.46 12.21 23.97
N ARG A 293 7.25 11.75 25.21
CA ARG A 293 8.21 10.84 25.88
C ARG A 293 8.41 9.51 25.15
N ASN A 294 7.39 9.04 24.44
CA ASN A 294 7.42 7.78 23.67
C ASN A 294 7.73 7.99 22.18
N LEU A 295 8.25 9.16 21.78
CA LEU A 295 8.77 9.43 20.43
C LEU A 295 10.23 9.86 20.52
N VAL A 296 11.04 9.46 19.53
CA VAL A 296 12.41 9.94 19.40
C VAL A 296 12.39 11.40 18.98
N ARG A 297 13.12 12.26 19.72
CA ARG A 297 13.17 13.70 19.47
C ARG A 297 14.18 14.03 18.39
N LEU A 298 13.79 14.83 17.42
CA LEU A 298 14.70 15.46 16.46
C LEU A 298 15.26 16.75 17.06
N PHE A 299 16.58 16.87 17.17
CA PHE A 299 17.24 18.09 17.60
C PHE A 299 17.49 19.04 16.43
N GLY A 300 17.64 18.51 15.23
CA GLY A 300 17.82 19.31 14.03
C GLY A 300 18.31 18.51 12.84
N PHE A 301 18.74 19.24 11.81
CA PHE A 301 19.17 18.66 10.55
C PHE A 301 20.34 19.45 9.95
N CYS A 302 21.09 18.80 9.05
CA CYS A 302 22.06 19.47 8.19
C CYS A 302 21.71 19.19 6.73
N LEU A 303 21.67 20.25 5.94
CA LEU A 303 21.48 20.20 4.49
C LEU A 303 22.52 21.11 3.86
N GLU A 304 23.64 20.54 3.45
CA GLU A 304 24.75 21.26 2.78
C GLU A 304 25.27 20.44 1.60
N GLY A 305 25.24 21.02 0.41
CA GLY A 305 25.61 20.33 -0.82
C GLY A 305 24.76 19.08 -1.04
N GLU A 306 25.38 17.91 -1.08
CA GLU A 306 24.70 16.62 -1.21
C GLU A 306 24.44 15.93 0.15
N GLU A 307 24.90 16.51 1.25
CA GLU A 307 24.75 15.91 2.57
C GLU A 307 23.35 16.18 3.13
N LYS A 308 22.67 15.11 3.51
CA LYS A 308 21.35 15.12 4.16
C LYS A 308 21.48 14.36 5.46
N ILE A 309 21.46 15.08 6.56
CA ILE A 309 21.75 14.53 7.89
C ILE A 309 20.66 14.95 8.86
N LEU A 310 20.18 14.00 9.66
CA LEU A 310 19.22 14.21 10.74
C LEU A 310 19.90 13.97 12.07
N VAL A 311 19.68 14.86 13.04
CA VAL A 311 20.31 14.80 14.37
C VAL A 311 19.23 14.58 15.41
N TYR A 312 19.24 13.40 16.03
CA TYR A 312 18.27 12.95 17.02
C TYR A 312 18.88 12.88 18.43
N GLU A 313 18.02 12.81 19.43
CA GLU A 313 18.44 12.38 20.75
C GLU A 313 19.10 11.00 20.68
N PHE A 314 20.15 10.80 21.47
CA PHE A 314 20.75 9.47 21.60
C PHE A 314 19.92 8.62 22.55
N VAL A 315 19.45 7.45 22.07
CA VAL A 315 18.71 6.47 22.87
C VAL A 315 19.67 5.33 23.19
N PRO A 316 20.02 5.09 24.48
CA PRO A 316 21.18 4.29 24.85
C PRO A 316 21.02 2.79 24.62
N ASN A 317 19.81 2.26 24.78
CA ASN A 317 19.54 0.87 24.47
C ASN A 317 19.20 0.75 22.97
N LYS A 318 19.38 -0.43 22.44
CA LYS A 318 19.10 -0.72 21.03
C LYS A 318 17.60 -0.73 20.77
N SER A 319 17.21 -1.11 19.56
CA SER A 319 15.83 -1.31 19.16
C SER A 319 15.25 -2.59 19.79
N LEU A 320 13.93 -2.62 19.88
CA LEU A 320 13.15 -3.68 20.53
C LEU A 320 13.39 -5.06 19.87
N ASP A 321 13.59 -5.12 18.55
CA ASP A 321 13.89 -6.36 17.82
C ASP A 321 15.19 -7.03 18.29
N TYR A 322 16.19 -6.23 18.68
CA TYR A 322 17.43 -6.75 19.25
C TYR A 322 17.20 -7.54 20.55
N PHE A 323 16.21 -7.14 21.35
CA PHE A 323 15.89 -7.82 22.60
C PHE A 323 14.92 -8.98 22.37
N LEU A 324 13.95 -8.83 21.47
CA LEU A 324 12.90 -9.84 21.27
C LEU A 324 13.40 -11.07 20.51
N PHE A 325 14.24 -10.84 19.48
CA PHE A 325 14.56 -11.90 18.52
C PHE A 325 15.97 -12.49 18.68
N ASP A 326 16.77 -11.98 19.60
CA ASP A 326 18.05 -12.56 19.99
C ASP A 326 17.87 -13.37 21.28
N PRO A 327 18.03 -14.69 21.22
CA PRO A 327 17.83 -15.57 22.39
C PRO A 327 18.69 -15.19 23.60
N THR A 328 19.86 -14.56 23.38
CA THR A 328 20.77 -14.14 24.46
C THR A 328 20.31 -12.89 25.20
N ASN A 329 19.40 -12.13 24.61
CA ASN A 329 18.90 -10.86 25.14
C ASN A 329 17.44 -10.92 25.58
N ASN A 330 16.69 -11.92 25.16
CA ASN A 330 15.26 -12.02 25.39
C ASN A 330 14.90 -12.09 26.90
N GLU A 331 15.74 -12.77 27.70
CA GLU A 331 15.58 -12.85 29.17
C GLU A 331 15.62 -11.47 29.89
N LYS A 332 16.15 -10.42 29.23
CA LYS A 332 16.17 -9.06 29.78
C LYS A 332 14.81 -8.37 29.75
N LEU A 333 13.86 -8.90 28.96
CA LEU A 333 12.50 -8.40 28.83
C LEU A 333 11.51 -9.31 29.55
N ASP A 334 11.39 -9.15 30.85
CA ASP A 334 10.31 -9.76 31.65
C ASP A 334 8.94 -9.22 31.20
N TRP A 335 7.85 -9.86 31.66
CA TRP A 335 6.50 -9.46 31.29
C TRP A 335 6.17 -8.00 31.64
N ARG A 336 6.58 -7.52 32.79
CA ARG A 336 6.28 -6.14 33.21
C ARG A 336 6.90 -5.11 32.26
N LYS A 337 8.13 -5.34 31.82
CA LYS A 337 8.79 -4.48 30.83
C LYS A 337 8.07 -4.58 29.47
N ARG A 338 7.70 -5.78 29.02
CA ARG A 338 6.95 -5.96 27.77
C ARG A 338 5.61 -5.23 27.83
N TYR A 339 4.89 -5.32 28.93
CA TYR A 339 3.63 -4.60 29.12
C TYR A 339 3.83 -3.07 29.08
N ASN A 340 4.83 -2.54 29.79
CA ASN A 340 5.17 -1.11 29.77
C ASN A 340 5.55 -0.64 28.36
N ILE A 341 6.24 -1.49 27.58
CA ILE A 341 6.59 -1.22 26.19
C ILE A 341 5.30 -1.16 25.33
N ILE A 342 4.40 -2.13 25.47
CA ILE A 342 3.12 -2.12 24.74
C ILE A 342 2.33 -0.83 25.05
N GLU A 343 2.18 -0.50 26.32
CA GLU A 343 1.45 0.70 26.76
C GLU A 343 2.12 1.99 26.26
N GLY A 344 3.45 2.09 26.34
CA GLY A 344 4.20 3.24 25.88
C GLY A 344 4.10 3.44 24.38
N ILE A 345 4.14 2.36 23.58
CA ILE A 345 3.93 2.42 22.13
C ILE A 345 2.53 2.94 21.81
N ALA A 346 1.49 2.39 22.48
CA ALA A 346 0.12 2.84 22.30
C ALA A 346 -0.05 4.34 22.61
N ARG A 347 0.58 4.86 23.69
CA ARG A 347 0.60 6.30 24.02
C ARG A 347 1.30 7.13 22.95
N GLY A 348 2.42 6.65 22.41
CA GLY A 348 3.13 7.33 21.34
C GLY A 348 2.30 7.45 20.07
N ILE A 349 1.60 6.37 19.66
CA ILE A 349 0.73 6.39 18.48
C ILE A 349 -0.51 7.26 18.74
N LEU A 350 -1.11 7.21 19.95
CA LEU A 350 -2.22 8.08 20.30
C LEU A 350 -1.84 9.55 20.13
N TYR A 351 -0.67 9.94 20.63
CA TYR A 351 -0.18 11.31 20.47
C TYR A 351 -0.07 11.70 18.98
N LEU A 352 0.41 10.82 18.12
CA LEU A 352 0.49 11.08 16.67
C LEU A 352 -0.89 11.25 16.03
N HIS A 353 -1.87 10.46 16.46
CA HIS A 353 -3.20 10.43 15.85
C HIS A 353 -4.13 11.54 16.33
N GLN A 354 -4.03 11.97 17.60
CA GLN A 354 -5.03 12.83 18.23
C GLN A 354 -4.46 14.03 18.98
N ASP A 355 -3.36 13.86 19.72
CA ASP A 355 -2.87 14.88 20.65
C ASP A 355 -1.89 15.85 19.98
N SER A 356 -1.37 15.52 18.80
CA SER A 356 -0.57 16.43 18.00
C SER A 356 -1.47 17.43 17.25
N ARG A 357 -0.94 18.62 16.94
CA ARG A 357 -1.70 19.64 16.17
C ARG A 357 -2.14 19.15 14.79
N LEU A 358 -1.58 18.06 14.31
CA LEU A 358 -1.80 17.48 12.99
C LEU A 358 -1.98 15.98 13.19
N THR A 359 -2.94 15.38 12.53
CA THR A 359 -3.08 13.92 12.50
C THR A 359 -1.93 13.33 11.69
N ILE A 360 -1.11 12.49 12.33
CA ILE A 360 0.07 11.88 11.71
C ILE A 360 -0.10 10.37 11.72
N ILE A 361 0.04 9.74 10.55
CA ILE A 361 0.03 8.29 10.38
C ILE A 361 1.47 7.85 10.11
N HIS A 362 2.00 6.93 10.91
CA HIS A 362 3.39 6.50 10.86
C HIS A 362 3.73 5.61 9.67
N ARG A 363 2.88 4.61 9.36
CA ARG A 363 2.95 3.68 8.23
C ARG A 363 4.06 2.64 8.25
N ASP A 364 5.01 2.69 9.20
CA ASP A 364 6.09 1.70 9.33
C ASP A 364 6.37 1.33 10.80
N LEU A 365 5.31 1.05 11.56
CA LEU A 365 5.43 0.56 12.93
C LEU A 365 5.89 -0.89 12.93
N LYS A 366 7.07 -1.14 13.55
CA LYS A 366 7.70 -2.47 13.66
C LYS A 366 8.70 -2.48 14.80
N ALA A 367 9.10 -3.66 15.27
CA ALA A 367 10.01 -3.80 16.41
C ALA A 367 11.34 -3.07 16.24
N SER A 368 11.92 -3.02 15.03
CA SER A 368 13.18 -2.30 14.77
C SER A 368 13.07 -0.76 14.79
N ASN A 369 11.84 -0.23 14.73
CA ASN A 369 11.57 1.21 14.82
C ASN A 369 11.14 1.64 16.23
N ILE A 370 11.19 0.74 17.21
CA ILE A 370 10.98 1.05 18.63
C ILE A 370 12.32 0.99 19.33
N LEU A 371 12.84 2.14 19.74
CA LEU A 371 14.06 2.23 20.52
C LEU A 371 13.73 2.22 22.02
N LEU A 372 14.66 1.75 22.84
CA LEU A 372 14.47 1.66 24.29
C LEU A 372 15.42 2.67 24.99
N ASP A 373 14.87 3.51 25.87
CA ASP A 373 15.67 4.43 26.67
C ASP A 373 16.41 3.71 27.81
N ALA A 374 17.15 4.45 28.64
CA ALA A 374 17.93 3.88 29.75
C ALA A 374 17.08 3.06 30.73
N ASP A 375 15.81 3.42 30.89
CA ASP A 375 14.86 2.77 31.80
C ASP A 375 14.02 1.72 31.08
N MET A 376 14.37 1.35 29.83
CA MET A 376 13.62 0.42 28.96
C MET A 376 12.25 0.92 28.52
N ASN A 377 11.98 2.24 28.57
CA ASN A 377 10.77 2.79 28.01
C ASN A 377 10.86 2.89 26.47
N PRO A 378 9.77 2.64 25.75
CA PRO A 378 9.78 2.68 24.29
C PRO A 378 9.75 4.11 23.75
N LYS A 379 10.48 4.32 22.67
CA LYS A 379 10.48 5.53 21.84
C LYS A 379 10.32 5.14 20.37
N ILE A 380 9.23 5.58 19.74
CA ILE A 380 8.97 5.35 18.31
C ILE A 380 9.92 6.22 17.51
N ALA A 381 10.57 5.62 16.52
CA ALA A 381 11.56 6.23 15.64
C ALA A 381 11.22 6.00 14.15
N ASP A 382 11.96 6.67 13.26
CA ASP A 382 11.90 6.51 11.80
C ASP A 382 10.57 6.95 11.16
N PHE A 383 10.38 8.25 11.07
CA PHE A 383 9.19 8.89 10.48
C PHE A 383 9.33 9.18 8.97
N GLY A 384 10.31 8.61 8.30
CA GLY A 384 10.55 8.83 6.87
C GLY A 384 9.36 8.51 5.97
N MET A 385 8.52 7.57 6.41
CA MET A 385 7.28 7.18 5.71
C MET A 385 6.02 7.83 6.24
N ALA A 386 6.10 8.64 7.31
CA ALA A 386 4.93 9.24 7.94
C ALA A 386 4.20 10.21 7.00
N ARG A 387 2.89 10.39 7.23
CA ARG A 387 2.06 11.33 6.48
C ARG A 387 1.22 12.16 7.42
N ILE A 388 1.16 13.45 7.11
CA ILE A 388 0.34 14.43 7.80
C ILE A 388 -1.01 14.52 7.11
N PHE A 389 -2.08 14.50 7.91
CA PHE A 389 -3.46 14.68 7.45
C PHE A 389 -4.02 15.99 7.99
N GLY A 390 -4.87 16.66 7.18
CA GLY A 390 -5.68 17.79 7.66
C GLY A 390 -6.81 17.30 8.57
N MET A 391 -7.37 18.20 9.38
CA MET A 391 -8.40 17.88 10.40
C MET A 391 -9.65 17.17 9.83
N ASP A 392 -9.95 17.34 8.53
CA ASP A 392 -11.13 16.76 7.89
C ASP A 392 -10.84 15.44 7.13
N GLN A 393 -9.61 14.92 7.18
CA GLN A 393 -9.20 13.74 6.44
C GLN A 393 -8.99 12.55 7.39
N SER A 394 -9.80 11.51 7.25
CA SER A 394 -9.67 10.26 8.03
C SER A 394 -8.78 9.18 7.37
N GLY A 395 -8.37 9.39 6.12
CA GLY A 395 -7.54 8.45 5.36
C GLY A 395 -7.17 8.98 3.97
N ALA A 396 -6.23 8.32 3.30
CA ALA A 396 -5.82 8.63 1.93
C ALA A 396 -5.54 7.38 1.13
N ASN A 397 -5.45 7.57 -0.18
CA ASN A 397 -5.04 6.53 -1.12
C ASN A 397 -3.64 6.83 -1.65
N THR A 398 -2.82 5.81 -1.84
CA THR A 398 -1.49 5.92 -2.43
C THR A 398 -1.26 4.84 -3.48
N ASN A 399 -0.68 5.25 -4.60
CA ASN A 399 -0.25 4.30 -5.65
C ASN A 399 1.11 3.65 -5.33
N LYS A 400 1.84 4.16 -4.34
CA LYS A 400 3.13 3.62 -3.90
C LYS A 400 2.96 3.03 -2.51
N ILE A 401 2.86 1.71 -2.43
CA ILE A 401 2.81 0.97 -1.16
C ILE A 401 4.24 0.93 -0.60
N VAL A 402 4.43 1.51 0.58
CA VAL A 402 5.71 1.57 1.29
C VAL A 402 5.54 1.13 2.73
N GLY A 403 6.57 0.54 3.32
CA GLY A 403 6.56 0.02 4.69
C GLY A 403 7.06 -1.42 4.75
N THR A 404 6.90 -2.07 5.89
CA THR A 404 7.43 -3.40 6.16
C THR A 404 6.35 -4.47 6.03
N ARG A 405 6.56 -5.44 5.10
CA ARG A 405 5.65 -6.59 4.93
C ARG A 405 5.47 -7.33 6.27
N GLY A 406 4.26 -7.83 6.50
CA GLY A 406 3.89 -8.52 7.74
C GLY A 406 3.26 -7.58 8.78
N TYR A 407 3.50 -6.26 8.70
CA TYR A 407 2.85 -5.26 9.55
C TYR A 407 1.79 -4.43 8.82
N MET A 408 1.76 -4.52 7.50
CA MET A 408 0.81 -3.77 6.66
C MET A 408 -0.59 -4.42 6.72
N PRO A 409 -1.66 -3.63 6.88
CA PRO A 409 -3.02 -4.15 6.83
C PRO A 409 -3.46 -4.46 5.39
N PRO A 410 -4.48 -5.35 5.22
CA PRO A 410 -4.93 -5.79 3.91
C PRO A 410 -5.43 -4.66 3.00
N GLU A 411 -6.18 -3.70 3.53
CA GLU A 411 -6.69 -2.55 2.75
C GLU A 411 -5.55 -1.69 2.19
N TYR A 412 -4.42 -1.61 2.90
CA TYR A 412 -3.26 -0.88 2.43
C TYR A 412 -2.52 -1.65 1.35
N VAL A 413 -2.26 -2.95 1.56
CA VAL A 413 -1.56 -3.80 0.59
C VAL A 413 -2.36 -3.94 -0.70
N MET A 414 -3.69 -4.13 -0.61
CA MET A 414 -4.54 -4.43 -1.76
C MET A 414 -5.03 -3.19 -2.51
N GLN A 415 -5.27 -2.09 -1.80
CA GLN A 415 -5.97 -0.92 -2.33
C GLN A 415 -5.18 0.37 -2.17
N GLY A 416 -4.02 0.35 -1.49
CA GLY A 416 -3.27 1.56 -1.17
C GLY A 416 -3.97 2.48 -0.16
N LEU A 417 -5.06 2.03 0.46
CA LEU A 417 -5.82 2.81 1.43
C LEU A 417 -5.13 2.76 2.79
N PHE A 418 -4.77 3.91 3.35
CA PHE A 418 -4.19 4.00 4.68
C PHE A 418 -4.88 5.07 5.52
N SER A 419 -4.94 4.81 6.81
CA SER A 419 -5.62 5.63 7.80
C SER A 419 -4.98 5.41 9.18
N MET A 420 -5.47 6.08 10.20
CA MET A 420 -5.11 5.78 11.60
C MET A 420 -5.28 4.29 11.95
N LYS A 421 -6.27 3.62 11.33
CA LYS A 421 -6.53 2.19 11.54
C LYS A 421 -5.47 1.29 10.91
N SER A 422 -4.63 1.82 10.01
CA SER A 422 -3.46 1.10 9.49
C SER A 422 -2.35 0.99 10.55
N ASP A 423 -2.09 2.06 11.29
CA ASP A 423 -1.15 2.01 12.42
C ASP A 423 -1.67 1.13 13.56
N VAL A 424 -3.00 1.12 13.79
CA VAL A 424 -3.64 0.20 14.76
C VAL A 424 -3.38 -1.27 14.38
N TYR A 425 -3.50 -1.62 13.10
CA TYR A 425 -3.19 -2.97 12.63
C TYR A 425 -1.72 -3.32 12.87
N SER A 426 -0.81 -2.44 12.49
CA SER A 426 0.63 -2.63 12.71
C SER A 426 0.98 -2.75 14.19
N PHE A 427 0.31 -1.97 15.05
CA PHE A 427 0.42 -2.07 16.50
C PHE A 427 -0.04 -3.46 17.00
N GLY A 428 -1.18 -3.98 16.51
CA GLY A 428 -1.66 -5.32 16.87
C GLY A 428 -0.64 -6.42 16.54
N VAL A 429 -0.04 -6.38 15.33
CA VAL A 429 1.02 -7.31 14.94
C VAL A 429 2.23 -7.20 15.88
N LEU A 430 2.65 -5.97 16.18
CA LEU A 430 3.78 -5.70 17.07
C LEU A 430 3.53 -6.22 18.49
N VAL A 431 2.32 -6.06 19.02
CA VAL A 431 1.93 -6.62 20.34
C VAL A 431 2.05 -8.15 20.35
N LEU A 432 1.58 -8.82 19.30
CA LEU A 432 1.72 -10.28 19.18
C LEU A 432 3.20 -10.70 19.14
N GLU A 433 4.08 -9.97 18.44
CA GLU A 433 5.53 -10.23 18.44
C GLU A 433 6.16 -10.03 19.83
N ILE A 434 5.77 -8.97 20.54
CA ILE A 434 6.25 -8.70 21.90
C ILE A 434 5.89 -9.84 22.87
N ILE A 435 4.70 -10.41 22.69
CA ILE A 435 4.22 -11.53 23.54
C ILE A 435 4.92 -12.84 23.14
N CYS A 436 5.02 -13.09 21.84
CA CYS A 436 5.56 -14.34 21.29
C CYS A 436 7.09 -14.44 21.39
N GLY A 437 7.80 -13.31 21.40
CA GLY A 437 9.26 -13.27 21.35
C GLY A 437 9.85 -13.74 20.01
N GLN A 438 9.05 -13.86 18.95
CA GLN A 438 9.48 -14.32 17.63
C GLN A 438 9.08 -13.33 16.54
N ASN A 439 9.92 -13.22 15.51
CA ASN A 439 9.66 -12.36 14.37
C ASN A 439 8.54 -12.94 13.48
N ASN A 440 7.62 -12.11 13.05
CA ASN A 440 6.50 -12.52 12.18
C ASN A 440 6.96 -13.13 10.83
N ARG A 441 8.17 -12.82 10.36
CA ARG A 441 8.77 -13.40 9.15
C ARG A 441 9.10 -14.89 9.30
N PHE A 442 9.32 -15.37 10.51
CA PHE A 442 9.60 -16.78 10.76
C PHE A 442 8.45 -17.66 10.27
N PHE A 443 7.22 -17.22 10.42
CA PHE A 443 6.03 -17.91 9.96
C PHE A 443 5.82 -17.89 8.44
N GLN A 444 6.54 -17.03 7.71
CA GLN A 444 6.50 -16.95 6.24
C GLN A 444 7.52 -17.89 5.56
N GLN A 445 8.49 -18.41 6.29
CA GLN A 445 9.61 -19.21 5.75
C GLN A 445 9.50 -20.71 6.01
N SER A 446 8.53 -21.17 6.81
CA SER A 446 8.39 -22.61 7.05
C SER A 446 7.69 -23.30 5.88
N ASP A 447 8.41 -24.17 5.17
CA ASP A 447 7.92 -24.98 4.04
C ASP A 447 6.73 -25.90 4.38
N THR A 448 6.34 -25.99 5.65
CA THR A 448 5.30 -26.91 6.13
C THR A 448 3.95 -26.27 6.39
N THR A 449 3.84 -24.93 6.51
CA THR A 449 2.56 -24.25 6.74
C THR A 449 2.50 -22.93 5.98
N THR A 450 1.49 -22.77 5.13
CA THR A 450 1.14 -21.52 4.44
C THR A 450 0.43 -20.52 5.37
N GLU A 451 0.56 -20.66 6.69
CA GLU A 451 -0.15 -19.88 7.68
C GLU A 451 0.69 -18.66 8.09
N ASN A 452 0.14 -17.45 7.96
CA ASN A 452 0.80 -16.24 8.44
C ASN A 452 0.67 -16.10 9.97
N PHE A 453 1.53 -15.29 10.59
CA PHE A 453 1.62 -15.10 12.03
C PHE A 453 0.29 -14.69 12.70
N VAL A 454 -0.43 -13.77 12.10
CA VAL A 454 -1.72 -13.27 12.63
C VAL A 454 -2.78 -14.38 12.57
N THR A 455 -2.80 -15.18 11.51
CA THR A 455 -3.70 -16.33 11.36
C THR A 455 -3.37 -17.42 12.39
N TYR A 456 -2.08 -17.66 12.66
CA TYR A 456 -1.64 -18.57 13.70
C TYR A 456 -2.14 -18.14 15.08
N ALA A 457 -1.95 -16.88 15.47
CA ALA A 457 -2.45 -16.33 16.73
C ALA A 457 -3.97 -16.43 16.84
N TRP A 458 -4.69 -16.13 15.75
CA TRP A 458 -6.14 -16.29 15.66
C TRP A 458 -6.60 -17.73 15.84
N ARG A 459 -5.91 -18.69 15.24
CA ARG A 459 -6.22 -20.12 15.40
C ARG A 459 -6.07 -20.57 16.84
N LEU A 460 -5.00 -20.19 17.52
CA LEU A 460 -4.79 -20.48 18.94
C LEU A 460 -5.89 -19.84 19.82
N TRP A 461 -6.32 -18.64 19.50
CA TRP A 461 -7.46 -18.00 20.20
C TRP A 461 -8.74 -18.83 20.02
N LYS A 462 -9.07 -19.23 18.80
CA LYS A 462 -10.28 -20.03 18.50
C LYS A 462 -10.24 -21.42 19.11
N SER A 463 -9.07 -22.03 19.25
CA SER A 463 -8.89 -23.33 19.93
C SER A 463 -8.86 -23.20 21.45
N LYS A 464 -9.06 -22.00 22.01
CA LYS A 464 -9.00 -21.70 23.46
C LYS A 464 -7.64 -21.99 24.11
N SER A 465 -6.58 -21.95 23.34
CA SER A 465 -5.20 -22.12 23.80
C SER A 465 -4.29 -20.91 23.49
N PRO A 466 -4.70 -19.64 23.80
CA PRO A 466 -3.92 -18.46 23.45
C PRO A 466 -2.55 -18.40 24.13
N LEU A 467 -2.40 -19.09 25.27
CA LEU A 467 -1.13 -19.12 26.02
C LEU A 467 -0.03 -19.91 25.32
N GLU A 468 -0.36 -20.75 24.33
CA GLU A 468 0.65 -21.41 23.47
C GLU A 468 1.42 -20.42 22.58
N LEU A 469 0.89 -19.19 22.41
CA LEU A 469 1.57 -18.11 21.71
C LEU A 469 2.68 -17.48 22.55
N VAL A 470 2.62 -17.60 23.86
CA VAL A 470 3.46 -16.83 24.79
C VAL A 470 4.89 -17.38 24.82
N ASP A 471 5.85 -16.48 24.73
CA ASP A 471 7.26 -16.79 24.90
C ASP A 471 7.51 -17.54 26.21
N SER A 472 8.20 -18.69 26.13
CA SER A 472 8.48 -19.55 27.27
C SER A 472 9.35 -18.90 28.36
N SER A 473 10.07 -17.84 28.01
CA SER A 473 10.86 -17.05 28.98
C SER A 473 10.01 -16.15 29.88
N ILE A 474 8.72 -15.96 29.55
CA ILE A 474 7.81 -15.09 30.30
C ILE A 474 7.17 -15.84 31.46
N SER A 475 7.52 -15.46 32.69
CA SER A 475 6.76 -15.82 33.89
C SER A 475 5.76 -14.71 34.21
N CYS A 476 4.46 -14.96 33.99
CA CYS A 476 3.44 -13.92 34.16
C CYS A 476 2.08 -14.46 34.64
N GLN A 477 1.18 -13.53 35.02
CA GLN A 477 -0.23 -13.87 35.24
C GLN A 477 -0.94 -14.11 33.91
N ASN A 478 -1.44 -15.32 33.70
CA ASN A 478 -2.09 -15.74 32.45
C ASN A 478 -3.22 -14.80 31.99
N LYS A 479 -3.94 -14.16 32.94
CA LYS A 479 -5.06 -13.25 32.66
C LYS A 479 -4.61 -11.98 31.89
N GLU A 480 -3.53 -11.35 32.35
CA GLU A 480 -3.04 -10.10 31.78
C GLU A 480 -2.48 -10.30 30.36
N VAL A 481 -1.71 -11.36 30.17
CA VAL A 481 -1.18 -11.73 28.83
C VAL A 481 -2.31 -12.09 27.88
N THR A 482 -3.27 -12.91 28.33
CA THR A 482 -4.44 -13.28 27.51
C THR A 482 -5.23 -12.05 27.08
N ARG A 483 -5.37 -11.05 27.99
CA ARG A 483 -6.02 -9.78 27.65
C ARG A 483 -5.25 -9.00 26.58
N CYS A 484 -3.92 -8.94 26.65
CA CYS A 484 -3.10 -8.30 25.62
C CYS A 484 -3.20 -9.02 24.28
N ILE A 485 -3.24 -10.37 24.25
CA ILE A 485 -3.50 -11.14 23.03
C ILE A 485 -4.87 -10.78 22.45
N HIS A 486 -5.91 -10.70 23.29
CA HIS A 486 -7.26 -10.33 22.87
C HIS A 486 -7.28 -8.94 22.21
N ILE A 487 -6.70 -7.93 22.86
CA ILE A 487 -6.60 -6.55 22.33
C ILE A 487 -5.85 -6.54 20.99
N ALA A 488 -4.75 -7.29 20.90
CA ALA A 488 -3.98 -7.39 19.64
C ALA A 488 -4.83 -8.00 18.51
N LEU A 489 -5.63 -9.03 18.79
CA LEU A 489 -6.54 -9.63 17.80
C LEU A 489 -7.65 -8.67 17.36
N LEU A 490 -8.16 -7.83 18.26
CA LEU A 490 -9.09 -6.74 17.88
C LEU A 490 -8.44 -5.73 16.93
N CYS A 491 -7.16 -5.44 17.11
CA CYS A 491 -6.42 -4.51 16.26
C CYS A 491 -6.18 -5.04 14.83
N VAL A 492 -6.07 -6.37 14.64
CA VAL A 492 -5.74 -6.98 13.34
C VAL A 492 -6.96 -7.50 12.57
N GLN A 493 -8.17 -7.12 12.97
CA GLN A 493 -9.41 -7.47 12.28
C GLN A 493 -9.40 -7.02 10.82
N LYS A 494 -10.15 -7.74 9.97
CA LYS A 494 -10.18 -7.51 8.52
C LYS A 494 -10.69 -6.11 8.16
N ASP A 495 -11.86 -5.73 8.68
CA ASP A 495 -12.43 -4.39 8.39
C ASP A 495 -11.77 -3.35 9.30
N PRO A 496 -11.19 -2.26 8.75
CA PRO A 496 -10.64 -1.17 9.56
C PRO A 496 -11.64 -0.57 10.55
N LYS A 497 -12.94 -0.60 10.25
CA LYS A 497 -13.98 -0.04 11.11
C LYS A 497 -14.14 -0.83 12.41
N ASP A 498 -13.92 -2.14 12.36
CA ASP A 498 -14.06 -3.03 13.50
C ASP A 498 -12.85 -2.94 14.46
N ARG A 499 -11.72 -2.39 14.00
CA ARG A 499 -10.54 -2.18 14.85
C ARG A 499 -10.78 -1.04 15.82
N PRO A 500 -10.40 -1.18 17.12
CA PRO A 500 -10.53 -0.10 18.08
C PRO A 500 -9.68 1.12 17.71
N THR A 501 -9.96 2.26 18.32
CA THR A 501 -9.09 3.45 18.30
C THR A 501 -7.98 3.32 19.34
N LEU A 502 -6.89 4.10 19.24
CA LEU A 502 -5.81 4.08 20.26
C LEU A 502 -6.28 4.50 21.65
N SER A 503 -7.27 5.39 21.73
CA SER A 503 -7.90 5.77 23.02
C SER A 503 -8.62 4.58 23.67
N GLU A 504 -9.39 3.83 22.87
CA GLU A 504 -10.05 2.60 23.35
C GLU A 504 -9.03 1.52 23.71
N ILE A 505 -7.95 1.34 22.93
CA ILE A 505 -6.87 0.39 23.22
C ILE A 505 -6.23 0.70 24.58
N LEU A 506 -5.87 1.96 24.83
CA LEU A 506 -5.28 2.36 26.11
C LEU A 506 -6.25 2.13 27.27
N LEU A 507 -7.52 2.43 27.09
CA LEU A 507 -8.53 2.15 28.09
C LEU A 507 -8.66 0.64 28.36
N MET A 508 -8.65 -0.19 27.31
CA MET A 508 -8.67 -1.65 27.43
C MET A 508 -7.41 -2.22 28.11
N LEU A 509 -6.24 -1.62 27.89
CA LEU A 509 -4.99 -2.00 28.54
C LEU A 509 -4.99 -1.63 30.02
N THR A 510 -5.46 -0.44 30.38
CA THR A 510 -5.32 0.12 31.73
C THR A 510 -6.49 -0.21 32.67
N SER A 511 -7.59 -0.78 32.17
CA SER A 511 -8.77 -1.11 32.95
C SER A 511 -9.18 -2.58 32.79
N ASP A 512 -9.08 -3.34 33.85
CA ASP A 512 -9.49 -4.76 33.90
C ASP A 512 -11.02 -4.97 33.95
N THR A 513 -11.77 -3.90 34.18
CA THR A 513 -13.24 -3.95 34.34
C THR A 513 -14.01 -3.86 33.06
N ILE A 514 -13.33 -3.53 31.94
CA ILE A 514 -13.96 -3.39 30.65
C ILE A 514 -14.03 -4.75 29.96
N ASP A 515 -15.24 -5.15 29.60
CA ASP A 515 -15.47 -6.32 28.77
C ASP A 515 -15.02 -6.03 27.34
N LEU A 516 -14.20 -6.93 26.78
CA LEU A 516 -13.71 -6.83 25.42
C LEU A 516 -14.66 -7.55 24.46
N PRO A 517 -15.01 -6.97 23.30
CA PRO A 517 -15.82 -7.65 22.29
C PRO A 517 -15.07 -8.86 21.73
N ASP A 518 -15.81 -9.85 21.24
CA ASP A 518 -15.19 -11.01 20.57
C ASP A 518 -14.51 -10.57 19.27
N PRO A 519 -13.22 -10.91 19.08
CA PRO A 519 -12.50 -10.50 17.89
C PRO A 519 -13.00 -11.24 16.66
N GLN A 520 -13.12 -10.54 15.54
CA GLN A 520 -13.47 -11.11 14.25
C GLN A 520 -12.24 -11.66 13.51
N PRO A 521 -12.40 -12.50 12.46
CA PRO A 521 -11.28 -13.06 11.72
C PRO A 521 -10.34 -11.98 11.18
N PRO A 522 -9.01 -12.20 11.21
CA PRO A 522 -8.04 -11.25 10.67
C PRO A 522 -8.07 -11.16 9.16
N GLY A 523 -7.52 -10.08 8.60
CA GLY A 523 -7.66 -9.72 7.19
C GLY A 523 -7.04 -10.66 6.18
N PHE A 524 -6.03 -11.44 6.55
CA PHE A 524 -5.38 -12.43 5.68
C PHE A 524 -5.75 -13.87 6.07
N PHE A 525 -6.91 -14.05 6.70
CA PHE A 525 -7.40 -15.38 7.07
C PHE A 525 -7.96 -16.11 5.84
N PHE A 526 -7.24 -17.11 5.35
CA PHE A 526 -7.72 -18.06 4.35
C PHE A 526 -8.23 -19.31 5.09
N SER A 527 -9.54 -19.52 5.10
CA SER A 527 -10.12 -20.78 5.60
C SER A 527 -9.66 -21.92 4.70
N ASN A 528 -8.80 -22.81 5.21
CA ASN A 528 -8.41 -24.05 4.54
C ASN A 528 -9.62 -24.97 4.41
N ARG A 529 -10.49 -24.75 3.41
CA ARG A 529 -11.44 -25.76 2.94
C ARG A 529 -10.69 -26.80 2.12
N ARG A 530 -9.87 -27.61 2.76
CA ARG A 530 -9.10 -28.68 2.11
C ARG A 530 -9.84 -30.02 2.09
N ASN A 531 -11.17 -30.06 2.11
CA ASN A 531 -11.88 -31.33 2.00
C ASN A 531 -13.18 -31.31 1.19
N GLN A 532 -13.33 -30.39 0.23
CA GLN A 532 -14.33 -30.58 -0.85
C GLN A 532 -13.87 -29.79 -2.08
N LEU A 533 -13.74 -30.53 -3.18
CA LEU A 533 -13.54 -30.08 -4.57
C LEU A 533 -12.08 -30.13 -5.10
N ARG A 534 -11.60 -31.35 -5.29
CA ARG A 534 -10.84 -31.70 -6.49
C ARG A 534 -11.85 -31.76 -7.63
N GLU A 535 -11.98 -30.68 -8.39
CA GLU A 535 -12.42 -30.64 -9.80
C GLU A 535 -12.64 -29.18 -10.19
N GLY A 536 -11.90 -28.70 -11.20
CA GLY A 536 -12.27 -27.53 -12.00
C GLY A 536 -11.85 -26.16 -11.49
N LEU A 537 -10.57 -25.79 -11.55
CA LEU A 537 -10.10 -24.42 -11.48
C LEU A 537 -9.60 -23.97 -12.84
N GLU A 538 -10.52 -23.41 -13.65
CA GLU A 538 -10.19 -22.42 -14.65
C GLU A 538 -10.63 -21.04 -14.11
N SER A 539 -9.68 -20.12 -14.10
CA SER A 539 -9.72 -18.85 -13.39
C SER A 539 -10.74 -17.86 -13.94
N SER A 540 -11.82 -17.65 -13.21
CA SER A 540 -12.68 -16.48 -13.33
C SER A 540 -12.67 -15.73 -12.00
N GLN A 541 -12.17 -14.49 -11.98
CA GLN A 541 -12.05 -13.69 -10.78
C GLN A 541 -13.19 -12.68 -10.68
N CYS A 542 -14.04 -12.85 -9.69
CA CYS A 542 -14.92 -11.81 -9.18
C CYS A 542 -14.18 -11.09 -8.06
N PHE A 543 -13.72 -9.89 -8.30
CA PHE A 543 -13.11 -8.99 -7.29
C PHE A 543 -12.24 -9.66 -6.22
N SER A 544 -11.25 -10.43 -6.62
CA SER A 544 -10.12 -10.80 -5.78
C SER A 544 -8.86 -10.68 -6.63
N SER A 545 -8.13 -9.58 -6.42
CA SER A 545 -6.82 -9.38 -7.01
C SER A 545 -5.82 -10.27 -6.30
N GLU A 546 -5.38 -11.34 -6.92
CA GLU A 546 -4.13 -11.97 -6.54
C GLU A 546 -2.97 -11.04 -6.88
N ILE A 547 -2.34 -10.49 -5.86
CA ILE A 547 -1.09 -9.74 -5.99
C ILE A 547 0.02 -10.77 -5.80
N THR A 548 0.60 -11.22 -6.90
CA THR A 548 1.91 -11.90 -6.85
C THR A 548 2.96 -10.82 -6.64
N LEU A 549 3.51 -10.79 -5.43
CA LEU A 549 4.55 -9.85 -5.03
C LEU A 549 5.90 -10.49 -5.33
N GLU A 550 6.59 -10.04 -6.36
CA GLU A 550 7.99 -10.37 -6.59
C GLU A 550 8.92 -9.50 -5.74
N ARG A 551 10.00 -10.17 -5.31
CA ARG A 551 11.09 -9.60 -4.50
C ARG A 551 11.87 -8.55 -5.29
N VAL A 552 12.11 -7.43 -4.67
CA VAL A 552 13.29 -6.58 -4.89
C VAL A 552 14.00 -6.42 -3.56
#